data_b102318d876cd1741861d9fbae8197a8
#
_entry.id   b102318d876cd1741861d9fbae8197a8
#
_cell.length_a   1.000
_cell.length_b   1.000
_cell.length_c   1.000
_cell.angle_alpha   90.00
_cell.angle_beta   90.00
_cell.angle_gamma   90.00
#
_symmetry.space_group_name_H-M   'P 1'
#
loop_
_entity.id
_entity.type
_entity.pdbx_description
1 polymer ?
#
loop_
_entity_poly.entity_id
_entity_poly.type
_entity_poly.pdbx_seq_one_letter_code
_entity_poly.pdbx_strand_id
1 'polypeptide(L)'
;MESKRVVVTGLGAITPIGKTFPEYWEGLVNGRNGAGEITRFDSTLYKTHFACEVKDYNPEDYFEKKNVRKYDHFAQFGLIAADEAIADSGISAENCDLDEVGVMMTSGIGGVNHLYHETMEYAQGDGTPRFGPFLITKMIVNMIGGVISIKYGFRGPNYATVSACASSTHSIIEAFDKIRFGKCIAVVAGGGGAAIGQLGIGGFNAMKALSTRNDDPMTASRPFDLNRDGFVMGEGAGSLVLEEYEHAIARGAKIYAEVVGGGSSADAYHITAPHPEGAGGVLSMQRALNDAGLTPEAIDHINAHGTSTPMGDLAECMAIQKVFGEHAYNISINSTKSMTGHLLGGAGAVEAIATILALKNGIIPPTINHFDDDPQIDSKLDIVFNKARQRDIHYGLSNSFGFGGQNATVIFKKFE
;
A
#
# COMPACT_ATOMS: atom_id res chain seq x y z
N MET A 1 -20.15 -24.06 5.45
CA MET A 1 -20.57 -22.78 6.07
C MET A 1 -20.74 -21.81 4.93
N GLU A 2 -21.84 -21.07 4.93
CA GLU A 2 -22.06 -20.00 3.96
C GLU A 2 -21.01 -18.90 4.18
N SER A 3 -20.43 -18.39 3.10
CA SER A 3 -19.40 -17.33 3.17
C SER A 3 -20.07 -16.03 3.61
N LYS A 4 -19.52 -15.36 4.64
CA LYS A 4 -20.02 -14.07 5.11
C LYS A 4 -19.56 -12.94 4.18
N ARG A 5 -20.40 -11.93 4.00
CA ARG A 5 -20.02 -10.70 3.32
C ARG A 5 -19.11 -9.86 4.19
N VAL A 6 -18.15 -9.16 3.56
CA VAL A 6 -17.14 -8.35 4.26
C VAL A 6 -17.13 -6.94 3.69
N VAL A 7 -17.27 -5.97 4.58
CA VAL A 7 -17.34 -4.55 4.22
C VAL A 7 -16.21 -3.75 4.87
N VAL A 8 -15.93 -2.59 4.31
CA VAL A 8 -14.96 -1.64 4.84
C VAL A 8 -15.70 -0.55 5.59
N THR A 9 -15.49 -0.47 6.91
CA THR A 9 -16.18 0.49 7.78
C THR A 9 -15.30 1.64 8.26
N GLY A 10 -13.97 1.52 8.16
CA GLY A 10 -13.03 2.57 8.54
C GLY A 10 -11.82 2.65 7.63
N LEU A 11 -11.34 3.88 7.42
CA LEU A 11 -10.18 4.22 6.62
C LEU A 11 -9.23 5.12 7.40
N GLY A 12 -7.91 4.93 7.19
CA GLY A 12 -6.90 5.82 7.76
C GLY A 12 -5.63 5.80 6.92
N ALA A 13 -5.01 6.95 6.73
CA ALA A 13 -3.81 7.07 5.90
C ALA A 13 -2.90 8.20 6.38
N ILE A 14 -1.59 7.98 6.30
CA ILE A 14 -0.57 9.01 6.37
C ILE A 14 0.40 8.81 5.21
N THR A 15 0.53 9.81 4.35
CA THR A 15 1.23 9.71 3.07
C THR A 15 1.99 11.00 2.75
N PRO A 16 2.89 11.01 1.75
CA PRO A 16 3.57 12.23 1.31
C PRO A 16 2.66 13.36 0.80
N ILE A 17 1.40 13.04 0.48
CA ILE A 17 0.44 13.99 -0.10
C ILE A 17 -0.79 14.28 0.78
N GLY A 18 -0.83 13.71 1.99
CA GLY A 18 -1.87 13.95 3.00
C GLY A 18 -1.62 13.15 4.26
N LYS A 19 -1.86 13.75 5.44
CA LYS A 19 -1.62 13.13 6.76
C LYS A 19 -2.86 12.44 7.34
N THR A 20 -3.98 12.55 6.65
CA THR A 20 -5.25 11.86 6.92
C THR A 20 -5.80 11.28 5.62
N PHE A 21 -6.73 10.31 5.69
CA PHE A 21 -7.28 9.75 4.45
C PHE A 21 -8.10 10.79 3.63
N PRO A 22 -8.80 11.77 4.21
CA PRO A 22 -9.44 12.83 3.42
C PRO A 22 -8.43 13.75 2.71
N GLU A 23 -7.33 14.14 3.38
CA GLU A 23 -6.26 14.94 2.76
C GLU A 23 -5.54 14.15 1.67
N TYR A 24 -5.33 12.84 1.89
CA TYR A 24 -4.76 11.94 0.90
C TYR A 24 -5.66 11.87 -0.35
N TRP A 25 -6.96 11.71 -0.17
CA TRP A 25 -7.92 11.69 -1.27
C TRP A 25 -7.93 13.02 -2.05
N GLU A 26 -7.97 14.15 -1.35
CA GLU A 26 -7.86 15.46 -1.97
C GLU A 26 -6.57 15.60 -2.77
N GLY A 27 -5.44 15.16 -2.19
CA GLY A 27 -4.15 15.13 -2.87
C GLY A 27 -4.16 14.29 -4.14
N LEU A 28 -4.78 13.11 -4.10
CA LEU A 28 -4.91 12.22 -5.26
C LEU A 28 -5.74 12.85 -6.39
N VAL A 29 -6.91 13.39 -6.09
CA VAL A 29 -7.81 13.98 -7.10
C VAL A 29 -7.18 15.20 -7.75
N ASN A 30 -6.42 15.99 -6.99
CA ASN A 30 -5.74 17.18 -7.48
C ASN A 30 -4.37 16.91 -8.13
N GLY A 31 -3.93 15.66 -8.21
CA GLY A 31 -2.61 15.32 -8.77
C GLY A 31 -1.45 15.88 -7.96
N ARG A 32 -1.57 15.98 -6.62
CA ARG A 32 -0.51 16.49 -5.73
C ARG A 32 0.72 15.60 -5.81
N ASN A 33 1.88 16.18 -6.07
CA ASN A 33 3.14 15.46 -6.14
C ASN A 33 3.83 15.42 -4.78
N GLY A 34 4.18 14.22 -4.30
CA GLY A 34 4.86 14.02 -3.01
C GLY A 34 6.39 14.05 -3.08
N ALA A 35 6.98 13.99 -4.29
CA ALA A 35 8.43 13.95 -4.45
C ALA A 35 9.12 15.24 -4.00
N GLY A 36 10.33 15.11 -3.53
CA GLY A 36 11.18 16.21 -3.11
C GLY A 36 12.56 15.72 -2.71
N GLU A 37 13.47 16.64 -2.42
CA GLU A 37 14.80 16.30 -1.91
C GLU A 37 14.70 15.49 -0.60
N ILE A 38 15.62 14.54 -0.42
CA ILE A 38 15.73 13.78 0.83
C ILE A 38 16.21 14.69 1.94
N THR A 39 15.45 14.75 3.03
CA THR A 39 15.79 15.55 4.22
C THR A 39 16.27 14.70 5.41
N ARG A 40 16.07 13.38 5.36
CA ARG A 40 16.37 12.44 6.45
C ARG A 40 17.87 12.24 6.68
N PHE A 41 18.70 12.42 5.64
CA PHE A 41 20.15 12.26 5.69
C PHE A 41 20.83 12.99 4.53
N ASP A 42 22.15 13.18 4.59
CA ASP A 42 22.93 13.71 3.48
C ASP A 42 23.02 12.69 2.34
N SER A 43 22.30 12.96 1.26
CA SER A 43 22.22 12.08 0.08
C SER A 43 23.25 12.39 -1.01
N THR A 44 24.18 13.33 -0.84
CA THR A 44 25.11 13.81 -1.88
C THR A 44 26.02 12.72 -2.47
N LEU A 45 26.30 11.65 -1.70
CA LEU A 45 27.10 10.51 -2.16
C LEU A 45 26.28 9.39 -2.80
N TYR A 46 24.95 9.51 -2.84
CA TYR A 46 24.04 8.51 -3.39
C TYR A 46 23.70 8.82 -4.85
N LYS A 47 23.18 7.81 -5.58
CA LYS A 47 22.73 8.01 -6.96
C LYS A 47 21.38 8.69 -7.05
N THR A 48 20.56 8.58 -6.01
CA THR A 48 19.23 9.18 -5.91
C THR A 48 19.21 10.14 -4.72
N HIS A 49 18.85 11.40 -4.96
CA HIS A 49 18.85 12.48 -3.97
C HIS A 49 17.43 12.87 -3.52
N PHE A 50 16.40 12.19 -3.99
CA PHE A 50 15.00 12.53 -3.77
C PHE A 50 14.17 11.32 -3.35
N ALA A 51 13.03 11.61 -2.71
CA ALA A 51 12.07 10.63 -2.26
C ALA A 51 10.71 11.31 -2.01
N CYS A 52 9.67 10.51 -1.73
CA CYS A 52 8.38 11.00 -1.26
C CYS A 52 8.29 10.82 0.26
N GLU A 53 8.81 11.79 1.01
CA GLU A 53 8.74 11.82 2.48
C GLU A 53 7.39 12.32 2.98
N VAL A 54 6.94 11.86 4.15
CA VAL A 54 5.83 12.48 4.87
C VAL A 54 6.25 13.85 5.35
N LYS A 55 5.67 14.89 4.77
CA LYS A 55 6.04 16.29 4.99
C LYS A 55 5.69 16.74 6.42
N ASP A 56 6.57 17.60 7.01
CA ASP A 56 6.34 18.23 8.32
C ASP A 56 5.87 17.24 9.40
N TYR A 57 6.47 16.06 9.43
CA TYR A 57 6.17 15.04 10.42
C TYR A 57 6.93 15.30 11.72
N ASN A 58 6.18 15.57 12.79
CA ASN A 58 6.71 15.59 14.15
C ASN A 58 6.02 14.51 14.98
N PRO A 59 6.73 13.48 15.44
CA PRO A 59 6.12 12.38 16.19
C PRO A 59 5.49 12.81 17.52
N GLU A 60 5.93 13.91 18.13
CA GLU A 60 5.36 14.43 19.39
C GLU A 60 3.94 15.02 19.21
N ASP A 61 3.50 15.27 17.96
CA ASP A 61 2.10 15.67 17.67
C ASP A 61 1.12 14.50 17.77
N TYR A 62 1.62 13.25 17.71
CA TYR A 62 0.81 12.03 17.70
C TYR A 62 1.04 11.14 18.92
N PHE A 63 2.22 11.19 19.51
CA PHE A 63 2.63 10.28 20.58
C PHE A 63 3.22 11.03 21.77
N GLU A 64 2.96 10.53 22.98
CA GLU A 64 3.72 10.96 24.14
C GLU A 64 5.21 10.68 23.95
N LYS A 65 6.09 11.56 24.38
CA LYS A 65 7.55 11.49 24.25
C LYS A 65 8.16 10.14 24.66
N LYS A 66 7.60 9.48 25.69
CA LYS A 66 8.03 8.14 26.12
C LYS A 66 7.76 7.07 25.08
N ASN A 67 6.71 7.21 24.24
CA ASN A 67 6.31 6.27 23.21
C ASN A 67 7.04 6.51 21.90
N VAL A 68 7.39 7.77 21.55
CA VAL A 68 8.23 8.10 20.38
C VAL A 68 9.53 7.28 20.41
N ARG A 69 10.14 7.09 21.58
CA ARG A 69 11.38 6.33 21.72
C ARG A 69 11.23 4.82 21.49
N LYS A 70 10.00 4.28 21.61
CA LYS A 70 9.72 2.83 21.52
C LYS A 70 9.44 2.35 20.11
N TYR A 71 8.96 3.25 19.22
CA TYR A 71 8.48 2.89 17.90
C TYR A 71 9.38 3.48 16.82
N ASP A 72 9.73 2.66 15.82
CA ASP A 72 10.34 3.13 14.58
C ASP A 72 9.29 3.87 13.74
N HIS A 73 9.73 4.70 12.78
CA HIS A 73 8.84 5.50 11.94
C HIS A 73 7.82 4.65 11.18
N PHE A 74 8.20 3.44 10.68
CA PHE A 74 7.21 2.58 10.01
C PHE A 74 6.06 2.18 10.93
N ALA A 75 6.37 1.93 12.20
CA ALA A 75 5.37 1.60 13.21
C ALA A 75 4.57 2.84 13.64
N GLN A 76 5.22 4.00 13.76
CA GLN A 76 4.54 5.26 14.05
C GLN A 76 3.50 5.59 12.96
N PHE A 77 3.88 5.52 11.68
CA PHE A 77 2.93 5.73 10.57
C PHE A 77 1.80 4.71 10.57
N GLY A 78 2.13 3.42 10.77
CA GLY A 78 1.12 2.37 10.87
C GLY A 78 0.12 2.58 12.01
N LEU A 79 0.58 3.06 13.17
CA LEU A 79 -0.26 3.39 14.32
C LEU A 79 -1.16 4.60 14.05
N ILE A 80 -0.64 5.66 13.43
CA ILE A 80 -1.42 6.85 13.07
C ILE A 80 -2.54 6.48 12.10
N ALA A 81 -2.23 5.72 11.04
CA ALA A 81 -3.23 5.26 10.09
C ALA A 81 -4.27 4.33 10.74
N ALA A 82 -3.85 3.44 11.65
CA ALA A 82 -4.78 2.56 12.37
C ALA A 82 -5.66 3.33 13.35
N ASP A 83 -5.11 4.30 14.06
CA ASP A 83 -5.87 5.16 14.98
C ASP A 83 -7.01 5.90 14.23
N GLU A 84 -6.69 6.45 13.05
CA GLU A 84 -7.69 7.12 12.19
C GLU A 84 -8.74 6.12 11.70
N ALA A 85 -8.33 4.94 11.18
CA ALA A 85 -9.26 3.93 10.67
C ALA A 85 -10.20 3.38 11.76
N ILE A 86 -9.69 3.12 12.96
CA ILE A 86 -10.49 2.63 14.09
C ILE A 86 -11.48 3.70 14.53
N ALA A 87 -11.03 4.96 14.67
CA ALA A 87 -11.91 6.08 15.02
C ALA A 87 -12.99 6.30 13.94
N ASP A 88 -12.64 6.24 12.67
CA ASP A 88 -13.56 6.38 11.55
C ASP A 88 -14.59 5.24 11.47
N SER A 89 -14.20 4.01 11.86
CA SER A 89 -15.09 2.85 11.90
C SER A 89 -16.10 2.90 13.06
N GLY A 90 -15.75 3.57 14.14
CA GLY A 90 -16.53 3.62 15.37
C GLY A 90 -16.58 2.30 16.15
N ILE A 91 -15.72 1.33 15.85
CA ILE A 91 -15.62 0.06 16.61
C ILE A 91 -15.08 0.34 18.01
N SER A 92 -15.80 -0.15 19.03
CA SER A 92 -15.43 -0.03 20.44
C SER A 92 -15.96 -1.21 21.27
N ALA A 93 -15.56 -1.32 22.53
CA ALA A 93 -16.07 -2.32 23.46
C ALA A 93 -17.59 -2.20 23.74
N GLU A 94 -18.22 -1.11 23.36
CA GLU A 94 -19.65 -0.90 23.56
C GLU A 94 -20.51 -1.56 22.45
N ASN A 95 -19.89 -1.81 21.29
CA ASN A 95 -20.62 -2.28 20.10
C ASN A 95 -19.96 -3.47 19.38
N CYS A 96 -18.87 -4.01 19.91
CA CYS A 96 -18.17 -5.14 19.35
C CYS A 96 -17.46 -5.97 20.43
N ASP A 97 -17.47 -7.29 20.30
CA ASP A 97 -16.63 -8.16 21.13
C ASP A 97 -15.15 -8.03 20.68
N LEU A 98 -14.34 -7.43 21.54
CA LEU A 98 -12.91 -7.17 21.22
C LEU A 98 -12.06 -8.44 21.12
N ASP A 99 -12.56 -9.60 21.61
CA ASP A 99 -11.92 -10.90 21.44
C ASP A 99 -12.05 -11.41 20.00
N GLU A 100 -13.05 -10.91 19.26
CA GLU A 100 -13.32 -11.23 17.86
C GLU A 100 -12.74 -10.17 16.88
N VAL A 101 -11.99 -9.18 17.36
CA VAL A 101 -11.33 -8.17 16.52
C VAL A 101 -9.86 -8.55 16.32
N GLY A 102 -9.51 -8.87 15.07
CA GLY A 102 -8.14 -9.17 14.67
C GLY A 102 -7.34 -7.94 14.25
N VAL A 103 -6.00 -8.08 14.20
CA VAL A 103 -5.10 -7.04 13.68
C VAL A 103 -4.08 -7.66 12.74
N MET A 104 -4.10 -7.24 11.48
CA MET A 104 -3.20 -7.68 10.42
C MET A 104 -2.51 -6.46 9.80
N MET A 105 -1.61 -5.85 10.55
CA MET A 105 -0.83 -4.69 10.12
C MET A 105 0.63 -5.09 9.91
N THR A 106 1.19 -4.70 8.77
CA THR A 106 2.48 -5.20 8.30
C THR A 106 3.45 -4.09 7.86
N SER A 107 4.68 -4.51 7.54
CA SER A 107 5.68 -3.72 6.82
C SER A 107 6.49 -4.65 5.91
N GLY A 108 7.02 -4.12 4.82
CA GLY A 108 7.87 -4.92 3.91
C GLY A 108 9.25 -5.25 4.47
N ILE A 109 9.85 -4.33 5.21
CA ILE A 109 11.23 -4.45 5.74
C ILE A 109 11.40 -3.95 7.18
N GLY A 110 10.34 -3.48 7.83
CA GLY A 110 10.41 -3.04 9.22
C GLY A 110 11.36 -1.86 9.47
N GLY A 111 11.98 -1.82 10.65
CA GLY A 111 12.82 -0.73 11.13
C GLY A 111 14.27 -0.78 10.66
N VAL A 112 14.47 -0.90 9.35
CA VAL A 112 15.79 -1.04 8.72
C VAL A 112 16.73 0.15 9.01
N ASN A 113 16.19 1.36 9.08
CA ASN A 113 16.99 2.55 9.38
C ASN A 113 17.47 2.55 10.84
N HIS A 114 16.63 2.13 11.77
CA HIS A 114 17.05 1.99 13.17
C HIS A 114 18.12 0.93 13.35
N LEU A 115 17.95 -0.23 12.70
CA LEU A 115 18.97 -1.28 12.68
C LEU A 115 20.32 -0.74 12.15
N TYR A 116 20.29 0.03 11.06
CA TYR A 116 21.48 0.64 10.50
C TYR A 116 22.17 1.57 11.50
N HIS A 117 21.46 2.48 12.14
CA HIS A 117 22.03 3.43 13.10
C HIS A 117 22.65 2.73 14.31
N GLU A 118 21.95 1.81 14.95
CA GLU A 118 22.48 1.05 16.09
C GLU A 118 23.74 0.22 15.71
N THR A 119 23.75 -0.34 14.50
CA THR A 119 24.90 -1.09 13.99
C THR A 119 26.10 -0.18 13.73
N MET A 120 25.87 1.01 13.17
CA MET A 120 26.93 1.98 12.92
C MET A 120 27.50 2.56 14.22
N GLU A 121 26.66 2.87 15.22
CA GLU A 121 27.10 3.31 16.54
C GLU A 121 27.98 2.25 17.21
N TYR A 122 27.56 0.98 17.16
CA TYR A 122 28.38 -0.12 17.67
C TYR A 122 29.72 -0.27 16.92
N ALA A 123 29.71 -0.20 15.59
CA ALA A 123 30.91 -0.38 14.76
C ALA A 123 31.93 0.76 14.92
N GLN A 124 31.46 1.99 15.23
CA GLN A 124 32.30 3.15 15.48
C GLN A 124 32.73 3.32 16.95
N GLY A 125 32.16 2.51 17.83
CA GLY A 125 32.44 2.54 19.26
C GLY A 125 33.69 1.76 19.68
N ASP A 126 33.83 1.52 21.00
CA ASP A 126 34.93 0.82 21.62
C ASP A 126 34.79 -0.72 21.61
N GLY A 127 33.80 -1.26 20.88
CA GLY A 127 33.48 -2.69 20.84
C GLY A 127 32.59 -3.18 21.99
N THR A 128 32.22 -2.29 22.93
CA THR A 128 31.25 -2.61 23.97
C THR A 128 29.85 -2.71 23.40
N PRO A 129 29.09 -3.82 23.58
CA PRO A 129 27.77 -3.98 22.99
C PRO A 129 26.70 -3.16 23.75
N ARG A 130 26.61 -1.87 23.44
CA ARG A 130 25.64 -0.93 24.02
C ARG A 130 24.52 -0.66 23.03
N PHE A 131 23.61 -1.63 22.87
CA PHE A 131 22.43 -1.48 22.01
C PHE A 131 21.25 -0.88 22.80
N GLY A 132 20.41 -0.13 22.09
CA GLY A 132 19.18 0.41 22.65
C GLY A 132 18.22 -0.70 23.12
N PRO A 133 17.51 -0.55 24.26
CA PRO A 133 16.62 -1.60 24.79
C PRO A 133 15.43 -1.90 23.86
N PHE A 134 15.17 -1.07 22.88
CA PHE A 134 14.09 -1.22 21.90
C PHE A 134 14.57 -1.65 20.52
N LEU A 135 15.85 -1.98 20.31
CA LEU A 135 16.39 -2.36 19.01
C LEU A 135 15.52 -3.43 18.33
N ILE A 136 15.27 -4.54 19.02
CA ILE A 136 14.52 -5.66 18.44
C ILE A 136 13.06 -5.25 18.14
N THR A 137 12.37 -4.61 19.08
CA THR A 137 10.98 -4.21 18.90
C THR A 137 10.78 -3.11 17.87
N LYS A 138 11.79 -2.28 17.62
CA LYS A 138 11.77 -1.29 16.53
C LYS A 138 12.07 -1.92 15.18
N MET A 139 12.76 -3.06 15.13
CA MET A 139 13.16 -3.71 13.89
C MET A 139 12.05 -4.61 13.31
N ILE A 140 11.35 -5.39 14.14
CA ILE A 140 10.46 -6.45 13.68
C ILE A 140 9.11 -5.91 13.17
N VAL A 141 8.66 -6.47 12.04
CA VAL A 141 7.52 -5.94 11.26
C VAL A 141 6.16 -6.08 11.93
N ASN A 142 5.98 -7.06 12.83
CA ASN A 142 4.71 -7.34 13.50
C ASN A 142 4.38 -6.35 14.63
N MET A 143 5.27 -5.40 14.93
CA MET A 143 5.06 -4.50 16.07
C MET A 143 3.94 -3.49 15.86
N ILE A 144 3.60 -3.14 14.61
CA ILE A 144 2.41 -2.31 14.35
C ILE A 144 1.17 -3.01 14.95
N GLY A 145 0.94 -4.26 14.54
CA GLY A 145 -0.21 -5.06 15.01
C GLY A 145 -0.19 -5.28 16.53
N GLY A 146 0.98 -5.62 17.10
CA GLY A 146 1.12 -5.82 18.54
C GLY A 146 0.76 -4.60 19.37
N VAL A 147 1.21 -3.40 18.95
CA VAL A 147 0.92 -2.14 19.66
C VAL A 147 -0.55 -1.74 19.53
N ILE A 148 -1.17 -1.94 18.35
CA ILE A 148 -2.61 -1.70 18.15
C ILE A 148 -3.44 -2.57 19.09
N SER A 149 -3.15 -3.88 19.14
CA SER A 149 -3.84 -4.81 20.04
C SER A 149 -3.74 -4.38 21.51
N ILE A 150 -2.54 -3.97 21.95
CA ILE A 150 -2.33 -3.48 23.33
C ILE A 150 -3.15 -2.21 23.58
N LYS A 151 -3.17 -1.28 22.62
CA LYS A 151 -3.82 0.02 22.77
C LYS A 151 -5.33 -0.09 22.83
N TYR A 152 -5.93 -0.94 21.99
CA TYR A 152 -7.37 -1.05 21.82
C TYR A 152 -7.99 -2.26 22.53
N GLY A 153 -7.18 -3.17 23.06
CA GLY A 153 -7.67 -4.38 23.70
C GLY A 153 -8.16 -5.44 22.70
N PHE A 154 -7.75 -5.37 21.43
CA PHE A 154 -8.14 -6.35 20.41
C PHE A 154 -7.39 -7.66 20.61
N ARG A 155 -8.11 -8.78 20.80
CA ARG A 155 -7.55 -10.08 21.16
C ARG A 155 -7.82 -11.18 20.12
N GLY A 156 -8.38 -10.83 18.96
CA GLY A 156 -8.47 -11.72 17.82
C GLY A 156 -7.10 -12.05 17.21
N PRO A 157 -7.05 -12.76 16.08
CA PRO A 157 -5.79 -13.10 15.40
C PRO A 157 -4.94 -11.87 15.13
N ASN A 158 -3.64 -11.93 15.50
CA ASN A 158 -2.70 -10.84 15.33
C ASN A 158 -1.37 -11.37 14.78
N TYR A 159 -1.10 -11.06 13.53
CA TYR A 159 0.15 -11.38 12.84
C TYR A 159 0.37 -10.48 11.62
N ALA A 160 1.59 -10.45 11.10
CA ALA A 160 1.96 -9.70 9.91
C ALA A 160 2.23 -10.65 8.73
N THR A 161 1.68 -10.35 7.57
CA THR A 161 2.05 -10.97 6.28
C THR A 161 3.22 -10.19 5.70
N VAL A 162 4.29 -10.87 5.28
CA VAL A 162 5.46 -10.22 4.67
C VAL A 162 5.69 -10.80 3.29
N SER A 163 5.49 -9.97 2.27
CA SER A 163 5.63 -10.31 0.84
C SER A 163 6.13 -9.11 0.04
N ALA A 164 7.17 -8.44 0.58
CA ALA A 164 7.76 -7.24 0.00
C ALA A 164 6.69 -6.17 -0.32
N CYS A 165 6.61 -5.71 -1.59
CA CYS A 165 5.66 -4.65 -1.98
C CYS A 165 4.19 -5.10 -1.93
N ALA A 166 3.89 -6.41 -1.91
CA ALA A 166 2.55 -6.95 -1.83
C ALA A 166 2.05 -7.17 -0.37
N SER A 167 2.87 -6.86 0.64
CA SER A 167 2.59 -7.20 2.04
C SER A 167 1.23 -6.71 2.54
N SER A 168 0.89 -5.44 2.34
CA SER A 168 -0.38 -4.89 2.85
C SER A 168 -1.60 -5.34 2.03
N THR A 169 -1.45 -5.63 0.74
CA THR A 169 -2.53 -6.24 -0.05
C THR A 169 -2.81 -7.67 0.42
N HIS A 170 -1.77 -8.47 0.68
CA HIS A 170 -1.94 -9.79 1.32
C HIS A 170 -2.57 -9.67 2.71
N SER A 171 -2.20 -8.65 3.48
CA SER A 171 -2.84 -8.38 4.79
C SER A 171 -4.36 -8.16 4.66
N ILE A 172 -4.79 -7.40 3.65
CA ILE A 172 -6.22 -7.16 3.37
C ILE A 172 -6.92 -8.47 2.93
N ILE A 173 -6.29 -9.27 2.06
CA ILE A 173 -6.83 -10.57 1.62
C ILE A 173 -6.97 -11.53 2.80
N GLU A 174 -5.95 -11.65 3.65
CA GLU A 174 -6.00 -12.48 4.85
C GLU A 174 -7.08 -12.03 5.84
N ALA A 175 -7.24 -10.72 6.04
CA ALA A 175 -8.29 -10.16 6.87
C ALA A 175 -9.69 -10.48 6.31
N PHE A 176 -9.87 -10.31 5.00
CA PHE A 176 -11.08 -10.71 4.29
C PHE A 176 -11.42 -12.19 4.51
N ASP A 177 -10.43 -13.07 4.35
CA ASP A 177 -10.59 -14.51 4.57
C ASP A 177 -10.96 -14.85 6.03
N LYS A 178 -10.35 -14.20 7.02
CA LYS A 178 -10.70 -14.46 8.43
C LYS A 178 -12.13 -14.09 8.73
N ILE A 179 -12.63 -12.98 8.19
CA ILE A 179 -14.01 -12.54 8.44
C ILE A 179 -15.00 -13.42 7.66
N ARG A 180 -14.78 -13.62 6.35
CA ARG A 180 -15.73 -14.39 5.53
C ARG A 180 -15.90 -15.84 5.96
N PHE A 181 -14.86 -16.43 6.58
CA PHE A 181 -14.92 -17.78 7.15
C PHE A 181 -15.31 -17.80 8.64
N GLY A 182 -15.74 -16.66 9.22
CA GLY A 182 -16.26 -16.57 10.58
C GLY A 182 -15.20 -16.78 11.67
N LYS A 183 -13.94 -16.39 11.41
CA LYS A 183 -12.84 -16.46 12.38
C LYS A 183 -12.66 -15.16 13.16
N CYS A 184 -13.23 -14.08 12.67
CA CYS A 184 -13.27 -12.76 13.28
C CYS A 184 -14.56 -12.06 12.89
N ILE A 185 -15.01 -11.11 13.69
CA ILE A 185 -16.08 -10.17 13.34
C ILE A 185 -15.52 -8.98 12.59
N ALA A 186 -14.34 -8.49 13.00
CA ALA A 186 -13.67 -7.39 12.34
C ALA A 186 -12.15 -7.58 12.38
N VAL A 187 -11.44 -6.91 11.45
CA VAL A 187 -9.98 -6.91 11.40
C VAL A 187 -9.48 -5.53 10.98
N VAL A 188 -8.52 -5.01 11.74
CA VAL A 188 -7.70 -3.85 11.32
C VAL A 188 -6.59 -4.36 10.43
N ALA A 189 -6.63 -4.01 9.14
CA ALA A 189 -5.70 -4.52 8.12
C ALA A 189 -4.98 -3.39 7.38
N GLY A 190 -3.76 -3.64 6.95
CA GLY A 190 -2.98 -2.67 6.20
C GLY A 190 -1.49 -2.78 6.43
N GLY A 191 -0.78 -1.66 6.30
CA GLY A 191 0.66 -1.66 6.52
C GLY A 191 1.32 -0.30 6.40
N GLY A 192 2.57 -0.22 6.88
CA GLY A 192 3.39 0.98 6.84
C GLY A 192 4.82 0.71 6.37
N GLY A 193 5.47 1.75 5.88
CA GLY A 193 6.86 1.72 5.45
C GLY A 193 7.56 3.04 5.70
N ALA A 194 8.82 2.97 6.14
CA ALA A 194 9.67 4.14 6.37
C ALA A 194 11.14 3.79 6.05
N ALA A 195 11.39 3.43 4.79
CA ALA A 195 12.71 2.96 4.35
C ALA A 195 13.61 4.06 3.81
N ILE A 196 13.16 5.33 3.79
CA ILE A 196 13.98 6.46 3.35
C ILE A 196 15.09 6.69 4.37
N GLY A 197 16.30 6.30 4.01
CA GLY A 197 17.50 6.36 4.82
C GLY A 197 18.69 5.79 4.05
N GLN A 198 19.87 5.86 4.66
CA GLN A 198 21.12 5.46 4.02
C GLN A 198 21.08 4.05 3.46
N LEU A 199 20.62 3.08 4.28
CA LEU A 199 20.59 1.67 3.89
C LEU A 199 19.51 1.41 2.82
N GLY A 200 18.30 1.97 2.98
CA GLY A 200 17.21 1.81 2.03
C GLY A 200 17.55 2.39 0.67
N ILE A 201 17.90 3.67 0.59
CA ILE A 201 18.27 4.33 -0.67
C ILE A 201 19.51 3.67 -1.29
N GLY A 202 20.54 3.38 -0.48
CA GLY A 202 21.77 2.74 -0.95
C GLY A 202 21.54 1.34 -1.51
N GLY A 203 20.75 0.53 -0.82
CA GLY A 203 20.41 -0.84 -1.23
C GLY A 203 19.63 -0.87 -2.55
N PHE A 204 18.58 -0.06 -2.69
CA PHE A 204 17.81 0.00 -3.93
C PHE A 204 18.59 0.68 -5.09
N ASN A 205 19.49 1.64 -4.80
CA ASN A 205 20.43 2.16 -5.80
C ASN A 205 21.40 1.08 -6.33
N ALA A 206 21.90 0.22 -5.43
CA ALA A 206 22.77 -0.88 -5.82
C ALA A 206 22.08 -1.87 -6.78
N MET A 207 20.78 -2.07 -6.60
CA MET A 207 19.91 -2.89 -7.46
C MET A 207 19.51 -2.17 -8.76
N LYS A 208 19.82 -0.88 -8.92
CA LYS A 208 19.36 -0.02 -10.03
C LYS A 208 17.82 0.02 -10.15
N ALA A 209 17.13 -0.02 -9.02
CA ALA A 209 15.68 -0.03 -8.97
C ALA A 209 15.06 1.36 -8.82
N LEU A 210 15.82 2.32 -8.26
CA LEU A 210 15.38 3.71 -8.10
C LEU A 210 15.64 4.55 -9.34
N SER A 211 14.74 5.50 -9.60
CA SER A 211 15.00 6.60 -10.53
C SER A 211 16.21 7.43 -10.06
N THR A 212 16.98 7.91 -11.03
CA THR A 212 18.13 8.77 -10.79
C THR A 212 17.96 10.16 -11.40
N ARG A 213 16.73 10.59 -11.67
CA ARG A 213 16.37 11.89 -12.25
C ARG A 213 16.50 13.02 -11.23
N ASN A 214 17.74 13.26 -10.77
CA ASN A 214 18.04 14.27 -9.74
C ASN A 214 17.87 15.72 -10.21
N ASP A 215 17.92 15.95 -11.50
CA ASP A 215 17.69 17.25 -12.15
C ASP A 215 16.23 17.68 -12.16
N ASP A 216 15.30 16.71 -12.08
CA ASP A 216 13.86 16.99 -12.01
C ASP A 216 13.11 15.92 -11.18
N PRO A 217 13.27 15.95 -9.83
CA PRO A 217 12.67 14.98 -8.93
C PRO A 217 11.13 14.91 -9.00
N MET A 218 10.49 16.04 -9.30
CA MET A 218 9.05 16.14 -9.35
C MET A 218 8.44 15.34 -10.50
N THR A 219 9.21 15.06 -11.55
CA THR A 219 8.77 14.23 -12.69
C THR A 219 9.37 12.83 -12.72
N ALA A 220 10.05 12.42 -11.65
CA ALA A 220 10.76 11.15 -11.61
C ALA A 220 9.83 9.94 -11.53
N SER A 221 8.76 9.99 -10.71
CA SER A 221 7.74 8.94 -10.71
C SER A 221 6.74 9.17 -11.84
N ARG A 222 6.90 8.41 -12.93
CA ARG A 222 6.14 8.52 -14.18
C ARG A 222 5.69 7.17 -14.73
N PRO A 223 4.79 6.45 -14.02
CA PRO A 223 4.33 5.14 -14.49
C PRO A 223 3.80 5.20 -15.92
N PHE A 224 4.16 4.19 -16.72
CA PHE A 224 3.76 4.01 -18.13
C PHE A 224 4.34 5.02 -19.14
N ASP A 225 5.06 6.06 -18.69
CA ASP A 225 5.76 7.00 -19.58
C ASP A 225 6.99 6.34 -20.24
N LEU A 226 7.29 6.73 -21.48
CA LEU A 226 8.44 6.22 -22.24
C LEU A 226 9.77 6.38 -21.50
N ASN A 227 9.94 7.50 -20.79
CA ASN A 227 11.20 7.89 -20.16
C ASN A 227 11.26 7.53 -18.66
N ARG A 228 10.44 6.57 -18.19
CA ARG A 228 10.52 6.03 -16.82
C ARG A 228 11.84 5.28 -16.64
N ASP A 229 12.50 5.49 -15.51
CA ASP A 229 13.85 4.96 -15.24
C ASP A 229 14.00 4.23 -13.90
N GLY A 230 12.91 4.05 -13.16
CA GLY A 230 12.90 3.41 -11.85
C GLY A 230 11.84 4.00 -10.94
N PHE A 231 11.58 3.37 -9.79
CA PHE A 231 10.62 3.90 -8.85
C PHE A 231 11.19 5.02 -7.96
N VAL A 232 10.33 5.86 -7.43
CA VAL A 232 10.66 6.83 -6.37
C VAL A 232 10.24 6.24 -5.04
N MET A 233 11.16 6.16 -4.07
CA MET A 233 10.83 5.64 -2.75
C MET A 233 9.88 6.58 -2.03
N GLY A 234 8.83 6.02 -1.42
CA GLY A 234 7.89 6.73 -0.56
C GLY A 234 7.85 6.14 0.85
N GLU A 235 7.32 6.91 1.79
CA GLU A 235 7.05 6.46 3.16
C GLU A 235 5.61 6.79 3.56
N GLY A 236 5.11 6.13 4.62
CA GLY A 236 3.76 6.33 5.12
C GLY A 236 3.06 5.02 5.46
N ALA A 237 1.75 5.08 5.63
CA ALA A 237 0.93 3.92 5.97
C ALA A 237 -0.53 4.09 5.51
N GLY A 238 -1.19 2.96 5.31
CA GLY A 238 -2.64 2.85 5.18
C GLY A 238 -3.21 1.78 6.10
N SER A 239 -4.41 2.01 6.58
CA SER A 239 -5.15 1.06 7.41
C SER A 239 -6.62 1.07 7.04
N LEU A 240 -7.22 -0.11 7.01
CA LEU A 240 -8.64 -0.34 6.80
C LEU A 240 -9.20 -1.12 7.99
N VAL A 241 -10.44 -0.82 8.39
CA VAL A 241 -11.23 -1.71 9.22
C VAL A 241 -12.17 -2.49 8.33
N LEU A 242 -11.92 -3.79 8.21
CA LEU A 242 -12.82 -4.74 7.56
C LEU A 242 -13.75 -5.33 8.61
N GLU A 243 -15.01 -5.52 8.25
CA GLU A 243 -16.04 -5.95 9.19
C GLU A 243 -17.05 -6.87 8.51
N GLU A 244 -17.59 -7.81 9.26
CA GLU A 244 -18.70 -8.64 8.83
C GLU A 244 -19.95 -7.79 8.57
N TYR A 245 -20.58 -7.98 7.43
CA TYR A 245 -21.65 -7.12 6.92
C TYR A 245 -22.84 -6.99 7.87
N GLU A 246 -23.37 -8.12 8.38
CA GLU A 246 -24.53 -8.09 9.26
C GLU A 246 -24.23 -7.42 10.60
N HIS A 247 -23.00 -7.58 11.11
CA HIS A 247 -22.53 -6.86 12.29
C HIS A 247 -22.44 -5.35 12.02
N ALA A 248 -21.87 -4.95 10.88
CA ALA A 248 -21.76 -3.54 10.50
C ALA A 248 -23.15 -2.87 10.39
N ILE A 249 -24.10 -3.55 9.73
CA ILE A 249 -25.50 -3.07 9.62
C ILE A 249 -26.17 -2.97 10.99
N ALA A 250 -26.03 -4.00 11.82
CA ALA A 250 -26.70 -4.05 13.14
C ALA A 250 -26.25 -2.91 14.06
N ARG A 251 -24.98 -2.47 13.97
CA ARG A 251 -24.47 -1.33 14.75
C ARG A 251 -24.60 0.03 14.05
N GLY A 252 -25.17 0.07 12.83
CA GLY A 252 -25.34 1.31 12.06
C GLY A 252 -24.03 1.91 11.54
N ALA A 253 -23.06 1.06 11.20
CA ALA A 253 -21.77 1.51 10.70
C ALA A 253 -21.89 2.19 9.32
N LYS A 254 -21.04 3.19 9.09
CA LYS A 254 -20.78 3.71 7.77
C LYS A 254 -20.02 2.64 6.97
N ILE A 255 -20.47 2.38 5.75
CA ILE A 255 -19.81 1.43 4.83
C ILE A 255 -19.25 2.19 3.64
N TYR A 256 -17.99 1.93 3.29
CA TYR A 256 -17.30 2.54 2.16
C TYR A 256 -17.39 1.71 0.90
N ALA A 257 -17.16 0.41 1.03
CA ALA A 257 -17.17 -0.56 -0.06
C ALA A 257 -17.31 -1.98 0.52
N GLU A 258 -17.57 -2.96 -0.35
CA GLU A 258 -17.50 -4.38 -0.02
C GLU A 258 -16.20 -4.97 -0.60
N VAL A 259 -15.50 -5.81 0.16
CA VAL A 259 -14.40 -6.63 -0.35
C VAL A 259 -15.00 -7.91 -0.89
N VAL A 260 -14.82 -8.18 -2.19
CA VAL A 260 -15.53 -9.29 -2.84
C VAL A 260 -14.62 -10.42 -3.32
N GLY A 261 -13.31 -10.16 -3.48
CA GLY A 261 -12.38 -11.21 -3.87
C GLY A 261 -10.93 -10.84 -3.66
N GLY A 262 -10.12 -11.86 -3.42
CA GLY A 262 -8.67 -11.80 -3.26
C GLY A 262 -7.96 -12.86 -4.10
N GLY A 263 -6.82 -12.50 -4.68
CA GLY A 263 -6.00 -13.41 -5.47
C GLY A 263 -4.52 -13.27 -5.15
N SER A 264 -3.85 -14.38 -4.89
CA SER A 264 -2.42 -14.44 -4.61
C SER A 264 -1.72 -15.38 -5.58
N SER A 265 -0.51 -15.05 -6.00
CA SER A 265 0.31 -15.89 -6.88
C SER A 265 1.80 -15.67 -6.68
N ALA A 266 2.61 -16.45 -7.37
CA ALA A 266 4.04 -16.24 -7.49
C ALA A 266 4.47 -16.31 -8.95
N ASP A 267 5.43 -15.47 -9.35
CA ASP A 267 6.04 -15.49 -10.69
C ASP A 267 6.89 -16.75 -10.93
N ALA A 268 7.50 -17.28 -9.87
CA ALA A 268 8.46 -18.38 -9.91
C ALA A 268 9.53 -18.19 -11.00
N TYR A 269 10.04 -16.97 -11.14
CA TYR A 269 10.92 -16.58 -12.25
C TYR A 269 12.27 -16.00 -11.79
N HIS A 270 12.27 -14.87 -11.06
CA HIS A 270 13.48 -14.17 -10.65
C HIS A 270 13.26 -13.45 -9.31
N ILE A 271 14.35 -13.18 -8.55
CA ILE A 271 14.25 -12.57 -7.22
C ILE A 271 13.77 -11.11 -7.23
N THR A 272 13.96 -10.38 -8.34
CA THR A 272 13.60 -8.95 -8.44
C THR A 272 12.89 -8.57 -9.73
N ALA A 273 13.19 -9.24 -10.85
CA ALA A 273 12.56 -8.95 -12.13
C ALA A 273 11.18 -9.64 -12.22
N PRO A 274 10.15 -8.96 -12.74
CA PRO A 274 8.87 -9.60 -13.03
C PRO A 274 9.02 -10.64 -14.14
N HIS A 275 8.07 -11.57 -14.20
CA HIS A 275 7.98 -12.45 -15.36
C HIS A 275 7.74 -11.61 -16.62
N PRO A 276 8.52 -11.79 -17.72
CA PRO A 276 8.43 -10.91 -18.90
C PRO A 276 7.03 -10.79 -19.51
N GLU A 277 6.22 -11.83 -19.42
CA GLU A 277 4.84 -11.87 -19.91
C GLU A 277 3.81 -11.56 -18.78
N GLY A 278 4.25 -11.11 -17.62
CA GLY A 278 3.37 -10.82 -16.49
C GLY A 278 2.60 -12.04 -15.93
N ALA A 279 3.13 -13.27 -16.08
CA ALA A 279 2.39 -14.50 -15.79
C ALA A 279 1.84 -14.56 -14.35
N GLY A 280 2.60 -14.11 -13.35
CA GLY A 280 2.13 -14.06 -11.97
C GLY A 280 1.02 -13.04 -11.76
N GLY A 281 1.13 -11.86 -12.37
CA GLY A 281 0.06 -10.84 -12.36
C GLY A 281 -1.23 -11.36 -13.02
N VAL A 282 -1.11 -12.06 -14.15
CA VAL A 282 -2.26 -12.75 -14.78
C VAL A 282 -2.93 -13.68 -13.79
N LEU A 283 -2.14 -14.53 -13.13
CA LEU A 283 -2.68 -15.55 -12.24
C LEU A 283 -3.32 -14.93 -10.97
N SER A 284 -2.74 -13.87 -10.40
CA SER A 284 -3.33 -13.19 -9.23
C SER A 284 -4.66 -12.53 -9.57
N MET A 285 -4.74 -11.82 -10.71
CA MET A 285 -5.99 -11.20 -11.16
C MET A 285 -7.08 -12.24 -11.49
N GLN A 286 -6.74 -13.34 -12.18
CA GLN A 286 -7.69 -14.42 -12.47
C GLN A 286 -8.20 -15.08 -11.18
N ARG A 287 -7.33 -15.29 -10.19
CA ARG A 287 -7.74 -15.85 -8.88
C ARG A 287 -8.67 -14.92 -8.13
N ALA A 288 -8.39 -13.61 -8.16
CA ALA A 288 -9.26 -12.61 -7.53
C ALA A 288 -10.65 -12.57 -8.19
N LEU A 289 -10.73 -12.61 -9.53
CA LEU A 289 -11.99 -12.70 -10.27
C LEU A 289 -12.76 -13.97 -9.93
N ASN A 290 -12.09 -15.13 -9.93
CA ASN A 290 -12.70 -16.42 -9.58
C ASN A 290 -13.22 -16.43 -8.13
N ASP A 291 -12.46 -15.88 -7.21
CA ASP A 291 -12.82 -15.78 -5.79
C ASP A 291 -14.04 -14.88 -5.57
N ALA A 292 -14.15 -13.79 -6.34
CA ALA A 292 -15.31 -12.90 -6.36
C ALA A 292 -16.52 -13.46 -7.13
N GLY A 293 -16.36 -14.53 -7.89
CA GLY A 293 -17.40 -15.04 -8.79
C GLY A 293 -17.73 -14.09 -9.94
N LEU A 294 -16.75 -13.26 -10.36
CA LEU A 294 -16.92 -12.25 -11.39
C LEU A 294 -16.30 -12.67 -12.72
N THR A 295 -16.88 -12.18 -13.80
CA THR A 295 -16.24 -12.23 -15.13
C THR A 295 -15.36 -11.00 -15.34
N PRO A 296 -14.37 -11.04 -16.25
CA PRO A 296 -13.51 -9.89 -16.53
C PRO A 296 -14.29 -8.60 -16.86
N GLU A 297 -15.45 -8.72 -17.52
CA GLU A 297 -16.29 -7.59 -17.94
C GLU A 297 -16.90 -6.79 -16.78
N ALA A 298 -16.87 -7.31 -15.58
CA ALA A 298 -17.38 -6.62 -14.39
C ALA A 298 -16.45 -5.51 -13.90
N ILE A 299 -15.15 -5.57 -14.22
CA ILE A 299 -14.15 -4.62 -13.68
C ILE A 299 -14.16 -3.31 -14.48
N ASP A 300 -14.37 -2.20 -13.78
CA ASP A 300 -14.39 -0.86 -14.33
C ASP A 300 -13.07 -0.10 -14.16
N HIS A 301 -12.34 -0.40 -13.10
CA HIS A 301 -11.15 0.33 -12.69
C HIS A 301 -10.05 -0.59 -12.15
N ILE A 302 -8.80 -0.29 -12.52
CA ILE A 302 -7.60 -0.93 -11.98
C ILE A 302 -6.66 0.15 -11.42
N ASN A 303 -6.42 0.10 -10.11
CA ASN A 303 -5.26 0.74 -9.50
C ASN A 303 -4.07 -0.19 -9.69
N ALA A 304 -3.22 0.12 -10.65
CA ALA A 304 -2.10 -0.71 -11.03
C ALA A 304 -0.96 -0.64 -10.01
N HIS A 305 -0.17 -1.69 -9.96
CA HIS A 305 1.11 -1.64 -9.24
C HIS A 305 2.00 -0.54 -9.78
N GLY A 306 2.15 -0.39 -11.09
CA GLY A 306 2.66 0.77 -11.82
C GLY A 306 3.75 1.55 -11.09
N THR A 307 4.96 0.98 -10.96
CA THR A 307 6.04 1.54 -10.15
C THR A 307 6.92 2.54 -10.87
N SER A 308 6.65 2.84 -12.15
CA SER A 308 7.56 3.65 -12.99
C SER A 308 8.87 2.92 -13.33
N THR A 309 8.86 1.59 -13.33
CA THR A 309 10.00 0.78 -13.79
C THR A 309 9.77 0.31 -15.23
N PRO A 310 10.81 0.31 -16.09
CA PRO A 310 10.64 -0.05 -17.50
C PRO A 310 9.99 -1.41 -17.71
N MET A 311 10.44 -2.44 -16.99
CA MET A 311 9.95 -3.80 -17.15
C MET A 311 8.65 -4.06 -16.38
N GLY A 312 8.50 -3.48 -15.18
CA GLY A 312 7.35 -3.72 -14.32
C GLY A 312 6.05 -3.22 -14.93
N ASP A 313 6.03 -1.99 -15.39
CA ASP A 313 4.86 -1.36 -15.95
C ASP A 313 4.43 -2.03 -17.27
N LEU A 314 5.40 -2.42 -18.12
CA LEU A 314 5.13 -3.15 -19.36
C LEU A 314 4.52 -4.53 -19.08
N ALA A 315 5.13 -5.31 -18.17
CA ALA A 315 4.64 -6.64 -17.80
C ALA A 315 3.21 -6.59 -17.21
N GLU A 316 2.89 -5.54 -16.43
CA GLU A 316 1.55 -5.34 -15.87
C GLU A 316 0.52 -5.01 -16.97
N CYS A 317 0.85 -4.13 -17.92
CA CYS A 317 -0.03 -3.83 -19.05
C CYS A 317 -0.32 -5.10 -19.88
N MET A 318 0.69 -5.91 -20.15
CA MET A 318 0.52 -7.20 -20.83
C MET A 318 -0.36 -8.17 -20.02
N ALA A 319 -0.19 -8.22 -18.70
CA ALA A 319 -1.01 -9.06 -17.83
C ALA A 319 -2.49 -8.62 -17.84
N ILE A 320 -2.76 -7.32 -17.78
CA ILE A 320 -4.11 -6.75 -17.88
C ILE A 320 -4.76 -7.13 -19.22
N GLN A 321 -4.07 -6.93 -20.34
CA GLN A 321 -4.59 -7.32 -21.66
C GLN A 321 -4.91 -8.81 -21.74
N LYS A 322 -4.03 -9.67 -21.17
CA LYS A 322 -4.21 -11.12 -21.22
C LYS A 322 -5.40 -11.60 -20.37
N VAL A 323 -5.68 -10.95 -19.22
CA VAL A 323 -6.81 -11.29 -18.34
C VAL A 323 -8.13 -10.78 -18.90
N PHE A 324 -8.15 -9.54 -19.38
CA PHE A 324 -9.38 -8.83 -19.71
C PHE A 324 -9.71 -8.83 -21.22
N GLY A 325 -8.78 -9.26 -22.10
CA GLY A 325 -8.99 -9.30 -23.55
C GLY A 325 -9.43 -7.95 -24.11
N GLU A 326 -10.46 -7.92 -24.93
CA GLU A 326 -11.01 -6.68 -25.50
C GLU A 326 -11.60 -5.75 -24.42
N HIS A 327 -12.02 -6.30 -23.27
CA HIS A 327 -12.54 -5.48 -22.18
C HIS A 327 -11.45 -4.61 -21.51
N ALA A 328 -10.17 -4.98 -21.63
CA ALA A 328 -9.05 -4.19 -21.12
C ALA A 328 -9.08 -2.72 -21.59
N TYR A 329 -9.60 -2.48 -22.80
CA TYR A 329 -9.72 -1.15 -23.38
C TYR A 329 -10.89 -0.32 -22.81
N ASN A 330 -11.78 -0.96 -22.04
CA ASN A 330 -12.89 -0.33 -21.35
C ASN A 330 -12.63 -0.12 -19.85
N ILE A 331 -11.48 -0.56 -19.34
CA ILE A 331 -11.10 -0.41 -17.95
C ILE A 331 -10.24 0.84 -17.79
N SER A 332 -10.62 1.76 -16.90
CA SER A 332 -9.76 2.88 -16.57
C SER A 332 -8.64 2.45 -15.63
N ILE A 333 -7.40 2.64 -16.05
CA ILE A 333 -6.19 2.24 -15.31
C ILE A 333 -5.51 3.48 -14.76
N ASN A 334 -5.01 3.43 -13.53
CA ASN A 334 -4.11 4.45 -13.00
C ASN A 334 -3.05 3.86 -12.07
N SER A 335 -2.00 4.64 -11.76
CA SER A 335 -1.07 4.37 -10.68
C SER A 335 -0.91 5.60 -9.79
N THR A 336 -1.32 5.47 -8.54
CA THR A 336 -1.17 6.54 -7.52
C THR A 336 0.27 6.73 -7.08
N LYS A 337 1.17 5.79 -7.40
CA LYS A 337 2.61 5.90 -7.11
C LYS A 337 3.29 7.05 -7.87
N SER A 338 2.67 7.58 -8.92
CA SER A 338 3.11 8.81 -9.57
C SER A 338 3.12 10.01 -8.61
N MET A 339 2.25 9.98 -7.58
CA MET A 339 2.04 11.04 -6.60
C MET A 339 2.69 10.74 -5.24
N THR A 340 2.52 9.50 -4.75
CA THR A 340 2.99 9.09 -3.42
C THR A 340 4.41 8.53 -3.39
N GLY A 341 4.97 8.20 -4.55
CA GLY A 341 6.09 7.26 -4.62
C GLY A 341 5.65 5.85 -4.19
N HIS A 342 6.60 4.96 -4.05
CA HIS A 342 6.37 3.57 -3.68
C HIS A 342 6.63 3.35 -2.19
N LEU A 343 5.57 3.15 -1.38
CA LEU A 343 5.65 2.94 0.06
C LEU A 343 6.07 1.50 0.44
N LEU A 344 6.60 0.73 -0.51
CA LEU A 344 6.99 -0.67 -0.33
C LEU A 344 5.85 -1.51 0.27
N GLY A 345 6.07 -2.15 1.42
CA GLY A 345 5.04 -2.98 2.06
C GLY A 345 3.78 -2.25 2.50
N GLY A 346 3.81 -0.93 2.63
CA GLY A 346 2.63 -0.09 2.94
C GLY A 346 1.84 0.34 1.70
N ALA A 347 2.38 0.17 0.49
CA ALA A 347 1.78 0.69 -0.74
C ALA A 347 0.36 0.16 -1.01
N GLY A 348 0.17 -1.15 -0.94
CA GLY A 348 -1.14 -1.76 -1.25
C GLY A 348 -2.28 -1.28 -0.35
N ALA A 349 -2.01 -0.88 0.89
CA ALA A 349 -3.05 -0.36 1.78
C ALA A 349 -3.52 1.04 1.36
N VAL A 350 -2.61 1.96 1.02
CA VAL A 350 -3.00 3.29 0.54
C VAL A 350 -3.66 3.20 -0.84
N GLU A 351 -3.24 2.25 -1.68
CA GLU A 351 -3.84 1.99 -3.00
C GLU A 351 -5.24 1.37 -2.88
N ALA A 352 -5.46 0.48 -1.91
CA ALA A 352 -6.79 -0.01 -1.58
C ALA A 352 -7.72 1.14 -1.14
N ILE A 353 -7.25 2.05 -0.27
CA ILE A 353 -7.99 3.25 0.12
C ILE A 353 -8.32 4.13 -1.09
N ALA A 354 -7.35 4.36 -1.98
CA ALA A 354 -7.56 5.12 -3.21
C ALA A 354 -8.63 4.47 -4.11
N THR A 355 -8.60 3.15 -4.27
CA THR A 355 -9.58 2.38 -5.07
C THR A 355 -10.97 2.46 -4.45
N ILE A 356 -11.10 2.28 -3.14
CA ILE A 356 -12.37 2.39 -2.40
C ILE A 356 -12.96 3.79 -2.54
N LEU A 357 -12.14 4.82 -2.38
CA LEU A 357 -12.60 6.21 -2.51
C LEU A 357 -12.93 6.58 -3.96
N ALA A 358 -12.27 5.98 -4.95
CA ALA A 358 -12.64 6.12 -6.36
C ALA A 358 -14.03 5.54 -6.63
N LEU A 359 -14.32 4.33 -6.12
CA LEU A 359 -15.66 3.70 -6.19
C LEU A 359 -16.73 4.58 -5.54
N LYS A 360 -16.44 5.06 -4.32
CA LYS A 360 -17.41 5.86 -3.55
C LYS A 360 -17.74 7.19 -4.21
N ASN A 361 -16.75 7.88 -4.77
CA ASN A 361 -16.90 9.23 -5.30
C ASN A 361 -17.12 9.28 -6.81
N GLY A 362 -16.98 8.17 -7.55
CA GLY A 362 -17.06 8.16 -9.00
C GLY A 362 -15.96 9.00 -9.67
N ILE A 363 -14.76 9.05 -9.06
CA ILE A 363 -13.62 9.82 -9.57
C ILE A 363 -12.38 8.92 -9.55
N ILE A 364 -11.74 8.78 -10.70
CA ILE A 364 -10.47 8.05 -10.82
C ILE A 364 -9.31 9.05 -10.75
N PRO A 365 -8.42 8.93 -9.74
CA PRO A 365 -7.23 9.77 -9.65
C PRO A 365 -6.30 9.58 -10.85
N PRO A 366 -5.51 10.59 -11.22
CA PRO A 366 -4.60 10.48 -12.35
C PRO A 366 -3.33 9.69 -12.03
N THR A 367 -2.72 9.17 -13.09
CA THR A 367 -1.27 8.95 -13.15
C THR A 367 -0.63 10.23 -13.63
N ILE A 368 0.07 10.97 -12.77
CA ILE A 368 0.74 12.21 -13.16
C ILE A 368 2.09 11.95 -13.84
N ASN A 369 2.67 13.00 -14.44
CA ASN A 369 3.99 12.98 -15.06
C ASN A 369 4.08 12.15 -16.36
N HIS A 370 2.98 11.98 -17.08
CA HIS A 370 3.01 11.40 -18.41
C HIS A 370 3.28 12.51 -19.45
N PHE A 371 4.31 12.33 -20.25
CA PHE A 371 4.77 13.25 -21.29
C PHE A 371 4.87 12.56 -22.65
N ASP A 372 5.39 11.34 -22.70
CA ASP A 372 5.65 10.62 -23.92
C ASP A 372 5.09 9.18 -23.86
N ASP A 373 4.37 8.79 -24.91
CA ASP A 373 3.84 7.42 -25.04
C ASP A 373 4.96 6.41 -25.27
N ASP A 374 4.92 5.30 -24.51
CA ASP A 374 5.81 4.16 -24.74
C ASP A 374 5.23 3.27 -25.87
N PRO A 375 5.90 3.13 -27.02
CA PRO A 375 5.38 2.34 -28.13
C PRO A 375 5.26 0.83 -27.82
N GLN A 376 5.81 0.34 -26.71
CA GLN A 376 5.64 -1.03 -26.25
C GLN A 376 4.35 -1.24 -25.46
N ILE A 377 3.72 -0.16 -24.97
CA ILE A 377 2.44 -0.20 -24.27
C ILE A 377 1.35 0.10 -25.31
N ASP A 378 0.32 -0.76 -25.35
CA ASP A 378 -0.79 -0.56 -26.29
C ASP A 378 -1.54 0.74 -25.97
N SER A 379 -1.51 1.68 -26.91
CA SER A 379 -2.13 3.00 -26.78
C SER A 379 -3.68 2.97 -26.67
N LYS A 380 -4.32 1.82 -26.87
CA LYS A 380 -5.75 1.64 -26.65
C LYS A 380 -6.10 1.44 -25.17
N LEU A 381 -5.14 1.11 -24.32
CA LEU A 381 -5.38 1.01 -22.88
C LEU A 381 -5.80 2.38 -22.34
N ASP A 382 -6.93 2.41 -21.61
CA ASP A 382 -7.45 3.65 -21.03
C ASP A 382 -6.73 4.02 -19.73
N ILE A 383 -5.47 4.48 -19.85
CA ILE A 383 -4.70 4.96 -18.69
C ILE A 383 -5.08 6.42 -18.41
N VAL A 384 -5.51 6.71 -17.19
CA VAL A 384 -5.95 8.04 -16.76
C VAL A 384 -4.74 8.91 -16.46
N PHE A 385 -4.26 9.66 -17.47
CA PHE A 385 -3.08 10.51 -17.35
C PHE A 385 -3.38 11.93 -16.91
N ASN A 386 -2.51 12.48 -16.06
CA ASN A 386 -2.33 13.88 -15.67
C ASN A 386 -3.55 14.60 -15.05
N LYS A 387 -4.76 14.15 -15.26
CA LYS A 387 -5.99 14.75 -14.69
C LYS A 387 -6.96 13.67 -14.23
N ALA A 388 -7.53 13.86 -13.05
CA ALA A 388 -8.59 12.98 -12.54
C ALA A 388 -9.78 12.95 -13.51
N ARG A 389 -10.43 11.79 -13.57
CA ARG A 389 -11.56 11.54 -14.47
C ARG A 389 -12.81 11.16 -13.68
N GLN A 390 -13.93 11.81 -13.95
CA GLN A 390 -15.22 11.34 -13.46
C GLN A 390 -15.68 10.13 -14.28
N ARG A 391 -16.03 9.07 -13.59
CA ARG A 391 -16.57 7.83 -14.16
C ARG A 391 -17.35 7.09 -13.08
N ASP A 392 -18.57 6.67 -13.39
CA ASP A 392 -19.29 5.74 -12.53
C ASP A 392 -18.62 4.36 -12.63
N ILE A 393 -18.22 3.83 -11.50
CA ILE A 393 -17.48 2.57 -11.38
C ILE A 393 -18.11 1.73 -10.27
N HIS A 394 -18.34 0.44 -10.53
CA HIS A 394 -18.97 -0.49 -9.61
C HIS A 394 -17.97 -1.47 -9.00
N TYR A 395 -16.96 -1.88 -9.77
CA TYR A 395 -15.89 -2.76 -9.31
C TYR A 395 -14.52 -2.17 -9.61
N GLY A 396 -13.72 -2.06 -8.55
CA GLY A 396 -12.33 -1.62 -8.63
C GLY A 396 -11.38 -2.72 -8.16
N LEU A 397 -10.28 -2.88 -8.88
CA LEU A 397 -9.24 -3.86 -8.62
C LEU A 397 -7.95 -3.14 -8.26
N SER A 398 -7.23 -3.61 -7.22
CA SER A 398 -5.92 -3.08 -6.84
C SER A 398 -4.87 -4.19 -6.90
N ASN A 399 -3.78 -3.93 -7.63
CA ASN A 399 -2.65 -4.84 -7.82
C ASN A 399 -1.44 -4.46 -6.99
N SER A 400 -0.76 -5.45 -6.44
CA SER A 400 0.55 -5.28 -5.81
C SER A 400 1.47 -6.44 -6.22
N PHE A 401 2.62 -6.11 -6.83
CA PHE A 401 3.61 -7.08 -7.29
C PHE A 401 4.93 -6.85 -6.57
N GLY A 402 5.38 -7.84 -5.80
CA GLY A 402 6.52 -7.73 -4.90
C GLY A 402 7.78 -8.43 -5.41
N PHE A 403 8.93 -7.96 -4.94
CA PHE A 403 10.18 -8.71 -5.09
C PHE A 403 10.02 -10.11 -4.51
N GLY A 404 10.71 -11.10 -5.11
CA GLY A 404 10.46 -12.52 -4.87
C GLY A 404 9.34 -13.07 -5.78
N GLY A 405 8.76 -12.22 -6.66
CA GLY A 405 7.66 -12.58 -7.56
C GLY A 405 6.34 -12.81 -6.83
N GLN A 406 6.13 -12.17 -5.69
CA GLN A 406 4.92 -12.32 -4.88
C GLN A 406 3.86 -11.31 -5.35
N ASN A 407 2.73 -11.81 -5.85
CA ASN A 407 1.68 -11.02 -6.44
C ASN A 407 0.37 -11.13 -5.65
N ALA A 408 -0.29 -10.01 -5.43
CA ALA A 408 -1.56 -9.90 -4.74
C ALA A 408 -2.51 -8.96 -5.50
N THR A 409 -3.77 -9.38 -5.62
CA THR A 409 -4.85 -8.61 -6.23
C THR A 409 -6.07 -8.65 -5.31
N VAL A 410 -6.67 -7.50 -5.03
CA VAL A 410 -7.91 -7.39 -4.25
C VAL A 410 -8.98 -6.66 -5.06
N ILE A 411 -10.23 -7.11 -4.97
CA ILE A 411 -11.37 -6.51 -5.68
C ILE A 411 -12.35 -5.94 -4.65
N PHE A 412 -12.71 -4.69 -4.88
CA PHE A 412 -13.72 -3.96 -4.12
C PHE A 412 -14.95 -3.69 -4.99
N LYS A 413 -16.12 -3.74 -4.36
CA LYS A 413 -17.40 -3.40 -4.95
C LYS A 413 -17.95 -2.14 -4.30
N LYS A 414 -18.48 -1.23 -5.12
CA LYS A 414 -19.24 -0.05 -4.65
C LYS A 414 -20.38 -0.50 -3.74
N PHE A 415 -20.49 0.12 -2.59
CA PHE A 415 -21.60 -0.11 -1.67
C PHE A 415 -22.72 0.89 -1.99
N GLU A 416 -23.93 0.38 -2.20
CA GLU A 416 -25.15 1.13 -2.51
C GLU A 416 -26.02 1.31 -1.29
#